data_20f485c3adaf4c34402f9b0b625ca9a8
#
_entry.id   20f485c3adaf4c34402f9b0b625ca9a8
#
_cell.length_a   1.000
_cell.length_b   1.000
_cell.length_c   1.000
_cell.angle_alpha   90.00
_cell.angle_beta   90.00
_cell.angle_gamma   90.00
#
_symmetry.space_group_name_H-M   'P 1'
#
loop_
_entity.id
_entity.type
_entity.pdbx_description
1 polymer ?
#
loop_
_entity_poly.entity_id
_entity_poly.type
_entity_poly.pdbx_seq_one_letter_code
_entity_poly.pdbx_strand_id
1 'polypeptide(L)'
;MAEEKKMPSPEKLKALQLAMAKIDKDFGKGAIMKLGDDKIEDIPVIPTGSVGLNVALGVGGYPRGRVIEIYGPESSGKTTLAIHAMAEVQKQGGIAAIIDAEHAFDRFYAEKLGVDTNELLIAQPDCGEQALDIADELIRSAAVDLVVIDSVAALTPKAEIEGDMGDNRVGLQARLMSQALRKLTATINKTQTTCIFINQLREKIGVMFGSPETTTGGNALKFYASVRIDIRKGTAIKEGDEILGNQVRVKVIKNKVAPPFKKAEFDLMFNEGISRAGELVDLGVEHGILSKAGSWYSYDGNKLAQGRDGAKKVLMDNPELASEIEEKLMAALKK
;
A
#
# COMPACT_ATOMS: atom_id res chain seq x y z
N MET A 1 21.52 26.69 -24.20
CA MET A 1 22.95 26.72 -23.84
C MET A 1 23.11 25.86 -22.58
N ALA A 2 23.82 24.75 -22.68
CA ALA A 2 24.09 23.89 -21.51
C ALA A 2 25.13 24.61 -20.65
N GLU A 3 24.79 24.93 -19.41
CA GLU A 3 25.79 25.45 -18.45
C GLU A 3 26.84 24.36 -18.22
N GLU A 4 28.11 24.67 -18.52
CA GLU A 4 29.25 23.82 -18.19
C GLU A 4 29.31 23.63 -16.65
N LYS A 5 29.07 22.42 -16.20
CA LYS A 5 29.24 22.00 -14.78
C LYS A 5 30.68 22.25 -14.40
N LYS A 6 30.96 23.29 -13.62
CA LYS A 6 32.30 23.55 -13.02
C LYS A 6 32.70 22.36 -12.17
N MET A 7 33.74 21.64 -12.56
CA MET A 7 34.34 20.56 -11.80
C MET A 7 34.92 21.06 -10.48
N PRO A 8 34.78 20.34 -9.35
CA PRO A 8 35.43 20.72 -8.10
C PRO A 8 36.97 20.73 -8.25
N SER A 9 37.66 21.62 -7.51
CA SER A 9 39.10 21.62 -7.55
C SER A 9 39.74 20.32 -7.09
N PRO A 10 40.93 19.92 -7.59
CA PRO A 10 41.62 18.69 -7.18
C PRO A 10 41.83 18.58 -5.67
N GLU A 11 42.06 19.70 -4.98
CA GLU A 11 42.22 19.75 -3.52
C GLU A 11 40.92 19.39 -2.79
N LYS A 12 39.77 19.88 -3.28
CA LYS A 12 38.47 19.55 -2.71
C LYS A 12 38.13 18.06 -2.92
N LEU A 13 38.47 17.49 -4.09
CA LEU A 13 38.25 16.05 -4.36
C LEU A 13 39.11 15.17 -3.44
N LYS A 14 40.37 15.54 -3.19
CA LYS A 14 41.28 14.84 -2.29
C LYS A 14 40.80 14.91 -0.84
N ALA A 15 40.36 16.07 -0.38
CA ALA A 15 39.78 16.24 0.95
C ALA A 15 38.50 15.41 1.13
N LEU A 16 37.63 15.35 0.12
CA LEU A 16 36.41 14.52 0.14
C LEU A 16 36.76 13.06 0.21
N GLN A 17 37.72 12.57 -0.57
CA GLN A 17 38.16 11.15 -0.52
C GLN A 17 38.66 10.74 0.87
N LEU A 18 39.46 11.61 1.50
CA LEU A 18 39.96 11.38 2.87
C LEU A 18 38.82 11.35 3.88
N ALA A 19 37.84 12.25 3.76
CA ALA A 19 36.67 12.27 4.63
C ALA A 19 35.81 11.00 4.44
N MET A 20 35.57 10.56 3.21
CA MET A 20 34.84 9.32 2.91
C MET A 20 35.57 8.10 3.49
N ALA A 21 36.89 7.99 3.30
CA ALA A 21 37.68 6.90 3.86
C ALA A 21 37.63 6.84 5.40
N LYS A 22 37.61 8.02 6.05
CA LYS A 22 37.45 8.09 7.50
C LYS A 22 36.05 7.65 7.96
N ILE A 23 35.00 8.09 7.26
CA ILE A 23 33.64 7.68 7.54
C ILE A 23 33.47 6.16 7.39
N ASP A 24 34.00 5.58 6.31
CA ASP A 24 33.96 4.11 6.10
C ASP A 24 34.71 3.34 7.19
N LYS A 25 35.80 3.91 7.69
CA LYS A 25 36.56 3.33 8.81
C LYS A 25 35.81 3.38 10.14
N ASP A 26 35.18 4.53 10.42
CA ASP A 26 34.55 4.79 11.72
C ASP A 26 33.12 4.17 11.79
N PHE A 27 32.39 4.10 10.67
CA PHE A 27 30.98 3.68 10.62
C PHE A 27 30.71 2.44 9.76
N GLY A 28 31.74 1.88 9.11
CA GLY A 28 31.64 0.72 8.22
C GLY A 28 31.57 1.09 6.74
N LYS A 29 31.98 0.14 5.87
CA LYS A 29 31.95 0.32 4.41
C LYS A 29 30.51 0.58 3.94
N GLY A 30 30.33 1.60 3.08
CA GLY A 30 29.03 1.98 2.56
C GLY A 30 28.24 2.92 3.47
N ALA A 31 28.85 3.42 4.58
CA ALA A 31 28.23 4.44 5.41
C ALA A 31 27.99 5.77 4.67
N ILE A 32 28.80 6.02 3.64
CA ILE A 32 28.62 7.11 2.67
C ILE A 32 28.92 6.62 1.26
N MET A 33 28.07 6.98 0.31
CA MET A 33 28.25 6.63 -1.11
C MET A 33 27.83 7.81 -2.00
N LYS A 34 28.30 7.81 -3.23
CA LYS A 34 27.76 8.74 -4.23
C LYS A 34 26.56 8.08 -4.90
N LEU A 35 25.45 8.79 -4.94
CA LEU A 35 24.21 8.30 -5.52
C LEU A 35 24.33 7.84 -7.00
N GLY A 36 25.32 8.39 -7.72
CA GLY A 36 25.59 8.02 -9.11
C GLY A 36 26.47 6.78 -9.28
N ASP A 37 27.06 6.24 -8.21
CA ASP A 37 27.89 5.04 -8.24
C ASP A 37 27.03 3.77 -8.10
N ASP A 38 25.80 3.89 -7.58
CA ASP A 38 24.83 2.80 -7.55
C ASP A 38 24.12 2.68 -8.91
N LYS A 39 24.01 1.44 -9.40
CA LYS A 39 23.03 1.14 -10.45
C LYS A 39 21.67 1.54 -9.88
N ILE A 40 20.87 2.27 -10.66
CA ILE A 40 19.45 2.49 -10.34
C ILE A 40 18.81 1.11 -10.36
N GLU A 41 18.79 0.45 -9.20
CA GLU A 41 18.05 -0.78 -9.04
C GLU A 41 16.57 -0.45 -8.96
N ASP A 42 15.74 -1.23 -9.64
CA ASP A 42 14.30 -1.13 -9.50
C ASP A 42 13.93 -1.35 -8.03
N ILE A 43 13.09 -0.47 -7.51
CA ILE A 43 12.64 -0.56 -6.11
C ILE A 43 11.83 -1.86 -5.97
N PRO A 44 12.26 -2.81 -5.12
CA PRO A 44 11.49 -4.04 -4.92
C PRO A 44 10.13 -3.70 -4.32
N VAL A 45 9.09 -4.38 -4.81
CA VAL A 45 7.70 -4.09 -4.45
C VAL A 45 6.90 -5.35 -4.12
N ILE A 46 5.82 -5.15 -3.40
CA ILE A 46 4.73 -6.11 -3.21
C ILE A 46 3.57 -5.63 -4.11
N PRO A 47 3.09 -6.44 -5.07
CA PRO A 47 1.93 -6.10 -5.86
C PRO A 47 0.71 -5.82 -4.97
N THR A 48 -0.19 -4.94 -5.41
CA THR A 48 -1.36 -4.57 -4.61
C THR A 48 -2.57 -5.48 -4.85
N GLY A 49 -2.50 -6.35 -5.86
CA GLY A 49 -3.65 -7.09 -6.38
C GLY A 49 -4.45 -6.31 -7.45
N SER A 50 -4.27 -4.99 -7.52
CA SER A 50 -4.89 -4.12 -8.53
C SER A 50 -3.86 -3.63 -9.54
N VAL A 51 -4.14 -3.81 -10.83
CA VAL A 51 -3.29 -3.30 -11.93
C VAL A 51 -3.25 -1.78 -11.89
N GLY A 52 -4.41 -1.14 -11.76
CA GLY A 52 -4.53 0.31 -11.73
C GLY A 52 -3.79 0.93 -10.54
N LEU A 53 -3.88 0.32 -9.35
CA LEU A 53 -3.17 0.82 -8.16
C LEU A 53 -1.66 0.61 -8.28
N ASN A 54 -1.20 -0.50 -8.84
CA ASN A 54 0.21 -0.74 -9.13
C ASN A 54 0.80 0.38 -10.00
N VAL A 55 0.07 0.78 -11.04
CA VAL A 55 0.44 1.89 -11.93
C VAL A 55 0.38 3.24 -11.21
N ALA A 56 -0.66 3.48 -10.40
CA ALA A 56 -0.81 4.72 -9.65
C ALA A 56 0.31 4.92 -8.62
N LEU A 57 0.85 3.83 -8.06
CA LEU A 57 2.02 3.86 -7.18
C LEU A 57 3.34 4.17 -7.92
N GLY A 58 3.39 3.98 -9.24
CA GLY A 58 4.48 4.37 -10.11
C GLY A 58 5.71 3.47 -10.10
N VAL A 59 5.77 2.53 -9.16
CA VAL A 59 6.86 1.54 -9.01
C VAL A 59 6.34 0.10 -9.16
N GLY A 60 5.05 -0.08 -9.45
CA GLY A 60 4.45 -1.40 -9.69
C GLY A 60 3.88 -2.10 -8.46
N GLY A 61 3.84 -1.44 -7.30
CA GLY A 61 3.28 -2.00 -6.06
C GLY A 61 3.66 -1.22 -4.82
N TYR A 62 3.43 -1.81 -3.66
CA TYR A 62 3.88 -1.27 -2.38
C TYR A 62 5.40 -1.41 -2.26
N PRO A 63 6.16 -0.30 -2.07
CA PRO A 63 7.62 -0.37 -1.98
C PRO A 63 8.07 -1.15 -0.74
N ARG A 64 9.00 -2.10 -0.91
CA ARG A 64 9.60 -2.84 0.22
C ARG A 64 10.46 -1.91 1.08
N GLY A 65 10.59 -2.26 2.35
CA GLY A 65 11.37 -1.46 3.30
C GLY A 65 10.76 -0.10 3.64
N ARG A 66 9.44 0.05 3.50
CA ARG A 66 8.75 1.33 3.70
C ARG A 66 7.51 1.21 4.60
N VAL A 67 7.20 2.33 5.24
CA VAL A 67 5.94 2.52 5.96
C VAL A 67 4.90 3.05 4.98
N ILE A 68 3.74 2.41 4.96
CA ILE A 68 2.60 2.74 4.11
C ILE A 68 1.39 2.98 5.00
N GLU A 69 0.63 4.01 4.74
CA GLU A 69 -0.66 4.26 5.38
C GLU A 69 -1.80 4.12 4.35
N ILE A 70 -2.75 3.24 4.66
CA ILE A 70 -4.01 3.11 3.92
C ILE A 70 -5.12 3.63 4.81
N TYR A 71 -5.83 4.67 4.38
CA TYR A 71 -6.87 5.29 5.18
C TYR A 71 -8.11 5.63 4.35
N GLY A 72 -9.23 5.74 5.01
CA GLY A 72 -10.52 6.06 4.40
C GLY A 72 -11.67 5.86 5.36
N PRO A 73 -12.91 6.14 4.93
CA PRO A 73 -14.11 5.88 5.71
C PRO A 73 -14.26 4.40 6.07
N GLU A 74 -15.16 4.11 6.98
CA GLU A 74 -15.58 2.75 7.29
C GLU A 74 -16.10 2.04 6.03
N SER A 75 -15.87 0.72 5.94
CA SER A 75 -16.32 -0.13 4.82
C SER A 75 -15.87 0.36 3.43
N SER A 76 -14.77 1.10 3.34
CA SER A 76 -14.20 1.56 2.06
C SER A 76 -13.27 0.55 1.37
N GLY A 77 -12.92 -0.59 2.05
CA GLY A 77 -12.05 -1.63 1.50
C GLY A 77 -10.58 -1.54 1.95
N LYS A 78 -10.27 -0.82 3.02
CA LYS A 78 -8.90 -0.70 3.57
C LYS A 78 -8.28 -2.06 3.89
N THR A 79 -8.98 -2.84 4.72
CA THR A 79 -8.56 -4.19 5.11
C THR A 79 -8.47 -5.12 3.90
N THR A 80 -9.40 -4.99 2.93
CA THR A 80 -9.36 -5.78 1.69
C THR A 80 -8.07 -5.54 0.89
N LEU A 81 -7.62 -4.27 0.76
CA LEU A 81 -6.34 -3.96 0.11
C LEU A 81 -5.15 -4.59 0.84
N ALA A 82 -5.18 -4.60 2.18
CA ALA A 82 -4.13 -5.22 2.98
C ALA A 82 -4.14 -6.75 2.86
N ILE A 83 -5.34 -7.38 2.80
CA ILE A 83 -5.46 -8.82 2.58
C ILE A 83 -4.91 -9.21 1.20
N HIS A 84 -5.21 -8.45 0.15
CA HIS A 84 -4.60 -8.68 -1.16
C HIS A 84 -3.06 -8.56 -1.11
N ALA A 85 -2.52 -7.58 -0.38
CA ALA A 85 -1.07 -7.46 -0.20
C ALA A 85 -0.46 -8.69 0.49
N MET A 86 -1.15 -9.25 1.52
CA MET A 86 -0.72 -10.49 2.18
C MET A 86 -0.72 -11.67 1.21
N ALA A 87 -1.79 -11.84 0.43
CA ALA A 87 -1.87 -12.88 -0.59
C ALA A 87 -0.75 -12.75 -1.64
N GLU A 88 -0.47 -11.54 -2.11
CA GLU A 88 0.60 -11.31 -3.09
C GLU A 88 2.00 -11.59 -2.52
N VAL A 89 2.24 -11.28 -1.24
CA VAL A 89 3.49 -11.66 -0.56
C VAL A 89 3.67 -13.16 -0.50
N GLN A 90 2.64 -13.89 -0.10
CA GLN A 90 2.68 -15.35 -0.02
C GLN A 90 2.87 -16.01 -1.40
N LYS A 91 2.24 -15.48 -2.46
CA LYS A 91 2.49 -15.92 -3.85
C LYS A 91 3.94 -15.75 -4.29
N GLN A 92 4.64 -14.76 -3.73
CA GLN A 92 6.08 -14.55 -3.97
C GLN A 92 6.98 -15.43 -3.07
N GLY A 93 6.40 -16.29 -2.23
CA GLY A 93 7.11 -17.12 -1.26
C GLY A 93 7.55 -16.36 0.00
N GLY A 94 7.01 -15.17 0.22
CA GLY A 94 7.29 -14.36 1.40
C GLY A 94 6.34 -14.63 2.56
N ILE A 95 6.70 -14.11 3.74
CA ILE A 95 5.95 -14.25 4.98
C ILE A 95 5.20 -12.97 5.30
N ALA A 96 3.89 -13.10 5.58
CA ALA A 96 3.03 -12.01 5.99
C ALA A 96 2.56 -12.17 7.44
N ALA A 97 2.43 -11.05 8.13
CA ALA A 97 1.88 -10.99 9.47
C ALA A 97 0.81 -9.91 9.57
N ILE A 98 -0.23 -10.16 10.35
CA ILE A 98 -1.25 -9.16 10.71
C ILE A 98 -1.34 -9.01 12.22
N ILE A 99 -1.34 -7.75 12.67
CA ILE A 99 -1.63 -7.35 14.04
C ILE A 99 -3.05 -6.79 14.03
N ASP A 100 -3.98 -7.66 14.42
CA ASP A 100 -5.42 -7.38 14.44
C ASP A 100 -5.80 -6.76 15.79
N ALA A 101 -5.64 -5.45 15.90
CA ALA A 101 -5.99 -4.69 17.10
C ALA A 101 -7.50 -4.42 17.21
N GLU A 102 -8.28 -4.63 16.16
CA GLU A 102 -9.74 -4.54 16.18
C GLU A 102 -10.42 -5.85 16.56
N HIS A 103 -9.67 -6.98 16.60
CA HIS A 103 -10.20 -8.33 16.85
C HIS A 103 -11.32 -8.73 15.89
N ALA A 104 -11.19 -8.31 14.62
CA ALA A 104 -12.24 -8.44 13.61
C ALA A 104 -11.77 -9.11 12.31
N PHE A 105 -10.59 -9.76 12.32
CA PHE A 105 -10.05 -10.41 11.13
C PHE A 105 -10.89 -11.59 10.67
N ASP A 106 -11.43 -11.53 9.47
CA ASP A 106 -12.21 -12.59 8.84
C ASP A 106 -11.31 -13.55 8.06
N ARG A 107 -11.06 -14.72 8.67
CA ARG A 107 -10.27 -15.81 8.08
C ARG A 107 -10.85 -16.30 6.75
N PHE A 108 -12.17 -16.52 6.70
CA PHE A 108 -12.81 -17.07 5.51
C PHE A 108 -12.79 -16.11 4.34
N TYR A 109 -12.92 -14.82 4.63
CA TYR A 109 -12.76 -13.78 3.61
C TYR A 109 -11.32 -13.73 3.11
N ALA A 110 -10.34 -13.79 3.99
CA ALA A 110 -8.93 -13.81 3.61
C ALA A 110 -8.57 -15.01 2.73
N GLU A 111 -9.08 -16.21 3.05
CA GLU A 111 -8.91 -17.42 2.23
C GLU A 111 -9.51 -17.24 0.82
N LYS A 112 -10.69 -16.62 0.70
CA LYS A 112 -11.31 -16.32 -0.59
C LYS A 112 -10.47 -15.35 -1.44
N LEU A 113 -9.75 -14.44 -0.81
CA LEU A 113 -8.85 -13.48 -1.47
C LEU A 113 -7.48 -14.10 -1.80
N GLY A 114 -7.25 -15.36 -1.46
CA GLY A 114 -6.06 -16.12 -1.82
C GLY A 114 -4.96 -16.12 -0.75
N VAL A 115 -5.28 -15.75 0.49
CA VAL A 115 -4.35 -15.88 1.62
C VAL A 115 -4.33 -17.33 2.10
N ASP A 116 -3.15 -17.92 2.22
CA ASP A 116 -2.97 -19.15 2.99
C ASP A 116 -2.96 -18.81 4.47
N THR A 117 -4.10 -19.07 5.12
CA THR A 117 -4.28 -18.76 6.54
C THR A 117 -3.53 -19.70 7.47
N ASN A 118 -3.00 -20.83 6.98
CA ASN A 118 -2.15 -21.71 7.79
C ASN A 118 -0.74 -21.13 7.94
N GLU A 119 -0.28 -20.33 6.97
CA GLU A 119 1.03 -19.69 6.96
C GLU A 119 0.97 -18.20 7.37
N LEU A 120 -0.22 -17.64 7.58
CA LEU A 120 -0.38 -16.26 8.03
C LEU A 120 -0.12 -16.13 9.53
N LEU A 121 0.81 -15.27 9.91
CA LEU A 121 1.02 -14.92 11.31
C LEU A 121 -0.03 -13.89 11.74
N ILE A 122 -0.74 -14.17 12.84
CA ILE A 122 -1.74 -13.26 13.42
C ILE A 122 -1.44 -13.02 14.89
N ALA A 123 -1.50 -11.74 15.31
CA ALA A 123 -1.44 -11.33 16.71
C ALA A 123 -2.65 -10.46 17.05
N GLN A 124 -3.23 -10.67 18.23
CA GLN A 124 -4.37 -9.91 18.76
C GLN A 124 -3.97 -9.30 20.10
N PRO A 125 -3.32 -8.14 20.10
CA PRO A 125 -2.78 -7.51 21.28
C PRO A 125 -3.85 -6.86 22.15
N ASP A 126 -3.60 -6.79 23.47
CA ASP A 126 -4.49 -6.15 24.43
C ASP A 126 -4.35 -4.62 24.48
N CYS A 127 -3.21 -4.08 24.03
CA CYS A 127 -2.93 -2.63 24.02
C CYS A 127 -2.00 -2.22 22.87
N GLY A 128 -1.93 -0.92 22.63
CA GLY A 128 -1.12 -0.35 21.54
C GLY A 128 0.38 -0.59 21.70
N GLU A 129 0.90 -0.55 22.94
CA GLU A 129 2.31 -0.85 23.23
C GLU A 129 2.66 -2.28 22.82
N GLN A 130 1.84 -3.26 23.24
CA GLN A 130 2.02 -4.67 22.88
C GLN A 130 1.96 -4.88 21.37
N ALA A 131 1.01 -4.25 20.69
CA ALA A 131 0.89 -4.31 19.23
C ALA A 131 2.19 -3.85 18.54
N LEU A 132 2.71 -2.71 18.96
CA LEU A 132 3.88 -2.10 18.33
C LEU A 132 5.20 -2.80 18.71
N ASP A 133 5.27 -3.40 19.90
CA ASP A 133 6.41 -4.22 20.31
C ASP A 133 6.44 -5.55 19.52
N ILE A 134 5.29 -6.20 19.31
CA ILE A 134 5.18 -7.39 18.43
C ILE A 134 5.62 -7.02 17.00
N ALA A 135 5.16 -5.88 16.48
CA ALA A 135 5.59 -5.40 15.17
C ALA A 135 7.12 -5.19 15.10
N ASP A 136 7.72 -4.58 16.13
CA ASP A 136 9.16 -4.34 16.19
C ASP A 136 9.95 -5.64 16.17
N GLU A 137 9.55 -6.65 16.93
CA GLU A 137 10.21 -7.96 16.98
C GLU A 137 10.11 -8.69 15.64
N LEU A 138 8.92 -8.70 15.01
CA LEU A 138 8.74 -9.30 13.69
C LEU A 138 9.61 -8.62 12.63
N ILE A 139 9.65 -7.29 12.61
CA ILE A 139 10.47 -6.52 11.67
C ILE A 139 11.96 -6.73 11.92
N ARG A 140 12.40 -6.76 13.18
CA ARG A 140 13.81 -6.99 13.56
C ARG A 140 14.31 -8.36 13.17
N SER A 141 13.45 -9.37 13.13
CA SER A 141 13.80 -10.72 12.72
C SER A 141 14.32 -10.79 11.27
N ALA A 142 13.96 -9.79 10.44
CA ALA A 142 14.20 -9.75 9.00
C ALA A 142 13.63 -10.97 8.23
N ALA A 143 12.77 -11.77 8.87
CA ALA A 143 12.15 -12.95 8.28
C ALA A 143 10.77 -12.65 7.69
N VAL A 144 10.15 -11.52 8.07
CA VAL A 144 8.79 -11.15 7.64
C VAL A 144 8.86 -10.07 6.56
N ASP A 145 8.21 -10.32 5.42
CA ASP A 145 8.19 -9.39 4.28
C ASP A 145 7.15 -8.29 4.43
N LEU A 146 6.02 -8.62 5.07
CA LEU A 146 4.90 -7.70 5.28
C LEU A 146 4.34 -7.82 6.68
N VAL A 147 4.23 -6.67 7.36
CA VAL A 147 3.48 -6.54 8.61
C VAL A 147 2.33 -5.57 8.38
N VAL A 148 1.10 -6.01 8.63
CA VAL A 148 -0.12 -5.19 8.60
C VAL A 148 -0.56 -4.89 10.02
N ILE A 149 -0.91 -3.64 10.33
CA ILE A 149 -1.49 -3.20 11.60
C ILE A 149 -2.90 -2.70 11.31
N ASP A 150 -3.90 -3.43 11.76
CA ASP A 150 -5.33 -3.11 11.58
C ASP A 150 -6.03 -2.94 12.93
N SER A 151 -6.32 -1.75 13.40
CA SER A 151 -6.02 -0.46 12.81
C SER A 151 -5.34 0.46 13.84
N VAL A 152 -4.75 1.56 13.35
CA VAL A 152 -4.16 2.60 14.24
C VAL A 152 -5.20 3.13 15.22
N ALA A 153 -6.48 3.21 14.82
CA ALA A 153 -7.55 3.70 15.69
C ALA A 153 -7.76 2.82 16.94
N ALA A 154 -7.46 1.53 16.84
CA ALA A 154 -7.61 0.55 17.92
C ALA A 154 -6.36 0.41 18.79
N LEU A 155 -5.25 1.08 18.46
CA LEU A 155 -4.03 1.07 19.26
C LEU A 155 -4.21 1.93 20.53
N THR A 156 -4.98 1.43 21.49
CA THR A 156 -5.23 2.10 22.76
C THR A 156 -4.01 1.98 23.68
N PRO A 157 -3.45 3.10 24.17
CA PRO A 157 -2.35 3.07 25.11
C PRO A 157 -2.72 2.33 26.41
N LYS A 158 -1.80 1.53 26.94
CA LYS A 158 -2.01 0.78 28.18
C LYS A 158 -2.46 1.67 29.33
N ALA A 159 -1.87 2.85 29.48
CA ALA A 159 -2.25 3.81 30.51
C ALA A 159 -3.69 4.33 30.35
N GLU A 160 -4.26 4.31 29.14
CA GLU A 160 -5.66 4.66 28.90
C GLU A 160 -6.59 3.52 29.31
N ILE A 161 -6.19 2.26 29.07
CA ILE A 161 -6.95 1.07 29.46
C ILE A 161 -7.00 0.91 30.99
N GLU A 162 -5.89 1.18 31.67
CA GLU A 162 -5.76 1.08 33.12
C GLU A 162 -6.37 2.29 33.88
N GLY A 163 -6.80 3.33 33.16
CA GLY A 163 -7.42 4.52 33.75
C GLY A 163 -8.91 4.35 34.02
N ASP A 164 -9.45 5.27 34.81
CA ASP A 164 -10.89 5.32 35.09
C ASP A 164 -11.69 5.82 33.89
N MET A 165 -12.93 5.34 33.76
CA MET A 165 -13.86 5.82 32.73
C MET A 165 -14.11 7.31 32.91
N GLY A 166 -13.79 8.11 31.87
CA GLY A 166 -13.92 9.57 31.90
C GLY A 166 -12.61 10.33 32.10
N ASP A 167 -11.49 9.63 32.39
CA ASP A 167 -10.17 10.26 32.42
C ASP A 167 -9.82 10.87 31.06
N ASN A 168 -9.53 12.18 31.08
CA ASN A 168 -9.13 12.87 29.86
C ASN A 168 -7.61 12.76 29.63
N ARG A 169 -7.19 11.76 28.87
CA ARG A 169 -5.76 11.47 28.59
C ARG A 169 -5.39 11.84 27.15
N VAL A 170 -5.54 13.13 26.85
CA VAL A 170 -5.29 13.66 25.50
C VAL A 170 -3.87 13.39 25.00
N GLY A 171 -3.74 12.84 23.80
CA GLY A 171 -2.48 12.75 23.06
C GLY A 171 -1.60 11.56 23.39
N LEU A 172 -2.02 10.61 24.25
CA LEU A 172 -1.23 9.40 24.57
C LEU A 172 -0.98 8.56 23.30
N GLN A 173 -2.02 8.29 22.52
CA GLN A 173 -1.90 7.54 21.26
C GLN A 173 -0.95 8.22 20.28
N ALA A 174 -1.00 9.54 20.15
CA ALA A 174 -0.10 10.28 19.26
C ALA A 174 1.37 10.22 19.73
N ARG A 175 1.62 10.19 21.04
CA ARG A 175 2.96 10.00 21.61
C ARG A 175 3.47 8.59 21.35
N LEU A 176 2.63 7.57 21.57
CA LEU A 176 2.93 6.16 21.32
C LEU A 176 3.30 5.96 19.85
N MET A 177 2.49 6.44 18.92
CA MET A 177 2.77 6.37 17.49
C MET A 177 4.07 7.10 17.09
N SER A 178 4.32 8.27 17.68
CA SER A 178 5.55 9.03 17.41
C SER A 178 6.80 8.29 17.89
N GLN A 179 6.74 7.64 19.04
CA GLN A 179 7.83 6.85 19.59
C GLN A 179 8.08 5.59 18.75
N ALA A 180 7.03 4.84 18.45
CA ALA A 180 7.10 3.61 17.66
C ALA A 180 7.67 3.87 16.26
N LEU A 181 7.15 4.85 15.52
CA LEU A 181 7.59 5.14 14.16
C LEU A 181 9.05 5.60 14.09
N ARG A 182 9.55 6.33 15.10
CA ARG A 182 10.99 6.66 15.19
C ARG A 182 11.85 5.41 15.32
N LYS A 183 11.39 4.41 16.08
CA LYS A 183 12.10 3.15 16.30
C LYS A 183 12.01 2.24 15.07
N LEU A 184 10.81 2.06 14.52
CA LEU A 184 10.51 1.13 13.45
C LEU A 184 11.09 1.54 12.08
N THR A 185 11.06 2.82 11.72
CA THR A 185 11.37 3.28 10.36
C THR A 185 12.78 2.89 9.90
N ALA A 186 13.78 3.02 10.78
CA ALA A 186 15.15 2.65 10.44
C ALA A 186 15.32 1.13 10.26
N THR A 187 14.65 0.33 11.10
CA THR A 187 14.67 -1.13 11.04
C THR A 187 13.94 -1.63 9.79
N ILE A 188 12.75 -1.12 9.52
CA ILE A 188 11.95 -1.41 8.30
C ILE A 188 12.78 -1.25 7.02
N ASN A 189 13.53 -0.15 6.92
CA ASN A 189 14.38 0.09 5.75
C ASN A 189 15.53 -0.94 5.64
N LYS A 190 16.17 -1.29 6.76
CA LYS A 190 17.29 -2.25 6.78
C LYS A 190 16.85 -3.68 6.46
N THR A 191 15.71 -4.10 7.00
CA THR A 191 15.18 -5.46 6.84
C THR A 191 14.39 -5.65 5.56
N GLN A 192 14.11 -4.56 4.83
CA GLN A 192 13.25 -4.55 3.63
C GLN A 192 11.83 -5.07 3.90
N THR A 193 11.40 -5.08 5.16
CA THR A 193 10.02 -5.40 5.56
C THR A 193 9.11 -4.25 5.16
N THR A 194 7.97 -4.51 4.55
CA THR A 194 6.93 -3.51 4.32
C THR A 194 5.99 -3.46 5.52
N CYS A 195 5.69 -2.27 6.02
CA CYS A 195 4.75 -2.11 7.12
C CYS A 195 3.55 -1.27 6.68
N ILE A 196 2.36 -1.88 6.64
CA ILE A 196 1.10 -1.23 6.28
C ILE A 196 0.32 -0.91 7.55
N PHE A 197 0.04 0.38 7.76
CA PHE A 197 -0.87 0.86 8.79
C PHE A 197 -2.23 1.17 8.17
N ILE A 198 -3.26 0.47 8.60
CA ILE A 198 -4.64 0.82 8.29
C ILE A 198 -5.10 1.90 9.26
N ASN A 199 -5.74 2.94 8.75
CA ASN A 199 -6.16 4.06 9.57
C ASN A 199 -7.59 4.50 9.25
N GLN A 200 -8.27 5.04 10.25
CA GLN A 200 -9.62 5.55 10.13
C GLN A 200 -9.60 7.08 10.01
N LEU A 201 -10.61 7.63 9.36
CA LEU A 201 -10.87 9.05 9.31
C LEU A 201 -11.70 9.48 10.52
N ARG A 202 -11.41 10.67 11.01
CA ARG A 202 -12.18 11.39 12.02
C ARG A 202 -12.42 12.81 11.52
N GLU A 203 -13.49 13.40 11.93
CA GLU A 203 -13.79 14.80 11.64
C GLU A 203 -13.34 15.69 12.78
N LYS A 204 -12.63 16.76 12.44
CA LYS A 204 -12.28 17.82 13.39
C LYS A 204 -13.46 18.76 13.54
N ILE A 205 -13.93 18.93 14.76
CA ILE A 205 -14.99 19.88 15.10
C ILE A 205 -14.46 21.31 14.95
N GLY A 206 -15.23 22.22 14.33
CA GLY A 206 -14.92 23.64 14.25
C GLY A 206 -13.98 24.07 13.12
N VAL A 207 -13.69 23.22 12.15
CA VAL A 207 -12.92 23.60 10.95
C VAL A 207 -13.84 24.33 9.98
N MET A 208 -13.68 25.66 9.88
CA MET A 208 -14.46 26.48 8.94
C MET A 208 -13.88 26.51 7.52
N PHE A 209 -12.58 26.27 7.36
CA PHE A 209 -11.87 26.28 6.07
C PHE A 209 -10.97 25.06 5.92
N GLY A 210 -10.91 24.49 4.71
CA GLY A 210 -10.12 23.27 4.40
C GLY A 210 -10.89 21.98 4.68
N SER A 211 -10.19 20.81 4.64
CA SER A 211 -10.82 19.53 4.94
C SER A 211 -10.89 19.30 6.45
N PRO A 212 -12.08 19.03 7.00
CA PRO A 212 -12.23 18.67 8.41
C PRO A 212 -11.66 17.28 8.71
N GLU A 213 -11.48 16.45 7.70
CA GLU A 213 -11.03 15.06 7.86
C GLU A 213 -9.59 14.97 8.33
N THR A 214 -9.33 14.10 9.29
CA THR A 214 -8.00 13.75 9.77
C THR A 214 -7.92 12.27 10.13
N THR A 215 -6.72 11.70 10.08
CA THR A 215 -6.46 10.33 10.52
C THR A 215 -6.18 10.27 12.01
N THR A 216 -6.43 9.12 12.67
CA THR A 216 -6.12 8.88 14.09
C THR A 216 -4.62 8.73 14.33
N GLY A 217 -4.18 8.72 15.60
CA GLY A 217 -2.76 8.52 15.95
C GLY A 217 -1.87 9.75 15.77
N GLY A 218 -2.46 10.93 15.60
CA GLY A 218 -1.73 12.21 15.46
C GLY A 218 -1.08 12.41 14.09
N ASN A 219 0.02 13.15 14.06
CA ASN A 219 0.69 13.53 12.80
C ASN A 219 1.89 12.65 12.44
N ALA A 220 2.37 11.78 13.34
CA ALA A 220 3.62 11.04 13.13
C ALA A 220 3.56 10.19 11.86
N LEU A 221 2.49 9.43 11.66
CA LEU A 221 2.33 8.57 10.49
C LEU A 221 2.31 9.36 9.18
N LYS A 222 1.73 10.56 9.17
CA LYS A 222 1.75 11.47 8.00
C LYS A 222 3.16 11.85 7.57
N PHE A 223 4.10 11.96 8.52
CA PHE A 223 5.50 12.27 8.23
C PHE A 223 6.30 11.04 7.87
N TYR A 224 6.17 9.95 8.64
CA TYR A 224 6.97 8.74 8.49
C TYR A 224 6.57 7.89 7.30
N ALA A 225 5.28 7.81 6.95
CA ALA A 225 4.83 7.07 5.80
C ALA A 225 5.49 7.55 4.50
N SER A 226 6.04 6.61 3.73
CA SER A 226 6.57 6.87 2.39
C SER A 226 5.45 6.96 1.36
N VAL A 227 4.39 6.20 1.54
CA VAL A 227 3.19 6.19 0.70
C VAL A 227 1.97 6.35 1.60
N ARG A 228 1.03 7.21 1.17
CA ARG A 228 -0.27 7.37 1.82
C ARG A 228 -1.37 7.25 0.77
N ILE A 229 -2.32 6.38 1.04
CA ILE A 229 -3.39 5.98 0.13
C ILE A 229 -4.74 6.32 0.78
N ASP A 230 -5.51 7.17 0.11
CA ASP A 230 -6.91 7.47 0.44
C ASP A 230 -7.81 6.58 -0.39
N ILE A 231 -8.61 5.72 0.25
CA ILE A 231 -9.58 4.86 -0.41
C ILE A 231 -11.00 5.27 -0.06
N ARG A 232 -11.83 5.44 -1.07
CA ARG A 232 -13.22 5.89 -0.95
C ARG A 232 -14.16 4.93 -1.67
N LYS A 233 -15.25 4.59 -0.98
CA LYS A 233 -16.37 3.87 -1.56
C LYS A 233 -17.08 4.77 -2.58
N GLY A 234 -17.34 4.22 -3.76
CA GLY A 234 -18.11 4.84 -4.84
C GLY A 234 -19.50 4.22 -5.00
N THR A 235 -19.90 4.02 -6.25
CA THR A 235 -21.20 3.47 -6.60
C THR A 235 -21.31 1.99 -6.24
N ALA A 236 -22.46 1.57 -5.70
CA ALA A 236 -22.74 0.16 -5.46
C ALA A 236 -22.93 -0.61 -6.78
N ILE A 237 -22.30 -1.78 -6.86
CA ILE A 237 -22.46 -2.73 -7.97
C ILE A 237 -23.59 -3.68 -7.59
N LYS A 238 -24.61 -3.76 -8.43
CA LYS A 238 -25.82 -4.52 -8.17
C LYS A 238 -26.14 -5.51 -9.28
N GLU A 239 -26.73 -6.62 -8.91
CA GLU A 239 -27.41 -7.53 -9.81
C GLU A 239 -28.86 -7.67 -9.35
N GLY A 240 -29.79 -7.07 -10.09
CA GLY A 240 -31.16 -6.87 -9.62
C GLY A 240 -31.20 -5.99 -8.37
N ASP A 241 -31.73 -6.53 -7.27
CA ASP A 241 -31.81 -5.85 -5.97
C ASP A 241 -30.62 -6.17 -5.04
N GLU A 242 -29.79 -7.15 -5.40
CA GLU A 242 -28.64 -7.57 -4.59
C GLU A 242 -27.43 -6.69 -4.84
N ILE A 243 -26.75 -6.26 -3.76
CA ILE A 243 -25.50 -5.52 -3.84
C ILE A 243 -24.34 -6.52 -3.77
N LEU A 244 -23.60 -6.66 -4.87
CA LEU A 244 -22.49 -7.59 -5.01
C LEU A 244 -21.14 -6.98 -4.61
N GLY A 245 -21.04 -5.65 -4.62
CA GLY A 245 -19.79 -4.94 -4.34
C GLY A 245 -19.94 -3.44 -4.48
N ASN A 246 -18.81 -2.76 -4.53
CA ASN A 246 -18.76 -1.32 -4.74
C ASN A 246 -17.61 -0.98 -5.70
N GLN A 247 -17.83 -0.04 -6.58
CA GLN A 247 -16.73 0.67 -7.20
C GLN A 247 -15.99 1.44 -6.11
N VAL A 248 -14.68 1.37 -6.08
CA VAL A 248 -13.85 2.14 -5.16
C VAL A 248 -12.92 3.05 -5.94
N ARG A 249 -12.65 4.19 -5.31
CA ARG A 249 -11.72 5.19 -5.82
C ARG A 249 -10.56 5.31 -4.85
N VAL A 250 -9.36 5.12 -5.37
CA VAL A 250 -8.11 5.18 -4.60
C VAL A 250 -7.27 6.35 -5.10
N LYS A 251 -6.74 7.15 -4.18
CA LYS A 251 -5.84 8.26 -4.49
C LYS A 251 -4.55 8.15 -3.68
N VAL A 252 -3.42 8.20 -4.36
CA VAL A 252 -2.10 8.23 -3.73
C VAL A 252 -1.79 9.67 -3.32
N ILE A 253 -2.05 10.00 -2.04
CA ILE A 253 -1.94 11.38 -1.52
C ILE A 253 -0.48 11.78 -1.27
N LYS A 254 0.36 10.81 -0.89
CA LYS A 254 1.80 11.00 -0.67
C LYS A 254 2.54 9.83 -1.27
N ASN A 255 3.64 10.13 -1.94
CA ASN A 255 4.53 9.12 -2.50
C ASN A 255 5.96 9.65 -2.50
N LYS A 256 6.88 8.93 -1.86
CA LYS A 256 8.32 9.26 -1.83
C LYS A 256 9.14 8.51 -2.86
N VAL A 257 8.54 7.56 -3.59
CA VAL A 257 9.21 6.72 -4.58
C VAL A 257 8.80 7.02 -6.03
N ALA A 258 7.70 7.77 -6.21
CA ALA A 258 7.21 8.22 -7.53
C ALA A 258 6.36 9.49 -7.38
N PRO A 259 5.95 10.16 -8.46
CA PRO A 259 5.06 11.33 -8.39
C PRO A 259 3.72 10.98 -7.71
N PRO A 260 3.28 11.77 -6.71
CA PRO A 260 2.03 11.57 -6.00
C PRO A 260 0.79 12.02 -6.79
N PHE A 261 -0.38 11.91 -6.18
CA PHE A 261 -1.71 12.35 -6.63
C PHE A 261 -2.31 11.57 -7.79
N LYS A 262 -1.69 10.47 -8.20
CA LYS A 262 -2.31 9.53 -9.15
C LYS A 262 -3.50 8.83 -8.50
N LYS A 263 -4.43 8.38 -9.32
CA LYS A 263 -5.66 7.72 -8.93
C LYS A 263 -5.78 6.37 -9.60
N ALA A 264 -6.52 5.47 -8.96
CA ALA A 264 -7.00 4.22 -9.54
C ALA A 264 -8.47 4.04 -9.16
N GLU A 265 -9.25 3.46 -10.04
CA GLU A 265 -10.65 3.11 -9.79
C GLU A 265 -10.83 1.65 -10.21
N PHE A 266 -11.47 0.86 -9.37
CA PHE A 266 -11.75 -0.55 -9.63
C PHE A 266 -12.96 -1.03 -8.84
N ASP A 267 -13.51 -2.17 -9.27
CA ASP A 267 -14.59 -2.84 -8.55
C ASP A 267 -14.03 -3.64 -7.38
N LEU A 268 -14.61 -3.46 -6.21
CA LEU A 268 -14.36 -4.24 -5.01
C LEU A 268 -15.59 -5.10 -4.72
N MET A 269 -15.49 -6.38 -5.01
CA MET A 269 -16.57 -7.34 -4.86
C MET A 269 -16.54 -8.00 -3.48
N PHE A 270 -17.70 -8.25 -2.88
CA PHE A 270 -17.75 -8.79 -1.52
C PHE A 270 -17.23 -10.23 -1.39
N ASN A 271 -17.26 -11.00 -2.49
CA ASN A 271 -16.86 -12.40 -2.47
C ASN A 271 -15.47 -12.68 -3.04
N GLU A 272 -14.90 -11.75 -3.84
CA GLU A 272 -13.64 -11.96 -4.57
C GLU A 272 -12.64 -10.80 -4.39
N GLY A 273 -13.03 -9.75 -3.64
CA GLY A 273 -12.19 -8.58 -3.46
C GLY A 273 -12.04 -7.76 -4.75
N ILE A 274 -10.82 -7.44 -5.14
CA ILE A 274 -10.55 -6.65 -6.35
C ILE A 274 -10.90 -7.47 -7.59
N SER A 275 -11.80 -6.92 -8.42
CA SER A 275 -12.19 -7.55 -9.68
C SER A 275 -11.14 -7.32 -10.76
N ARG A 276 -10.16 -8.24 -10.86
CA ARG A 276 -9.08 -8.13 -11.86
C ARG A 276 -9.60 -8.11 -13.29
N ALA A 277 -10.60 -8.95 -13.61
CA ALA A 277 -11.24 -8.95 -14.93
C ALA A 277 -11.91 -7.60 -15.23
N GLY A 278 -12.52 -6.95 -14.22
CA GLY A 278 -13.09 -5.62 -14.37
C GLY A 278 -12.03 -4.58 -14.72
N GLU A 279 -10.90 -4.57 -14.00
CA GLU A 279 -9.78 -3.66 -14.28
C GLU A 279 -9.20 -3.89 -15.69
N LEU A 280 -9.01 -5.14 -16.10
CA LEU A 280 -8.51 -5.46 -17.45
C LEU A 280 -9.44 -4.95 -18.56
N VAL A 281 -10.75 -5.03 -18.35
CA VAL A 281 -11.73 -4.47 -19.32
C VAL A 281 -11.63 -2.95 -19.35
N ASP A 282 -11.65 -2.28 -18.21
CA ASP A 282 -11.69 -0.82 -18.15
C ASP A 282 -10.36 -0.20 -18.62
N LEU A 283 -9.24 -0.64 -18.08
CA LEU A 283 -7.91 -0.17 -18.48
C LEU A 283 -7.56 -0.61 -19.89
N GLY A 284 -8.01 -1.79 -20.34
CA GLY A 284 -7.84 -2.26 -21.71
C GLY A 284 -8.49 -1.35 -22.72
N VAL A 285 -9.67 -0.83 -22.40
CA VAL A 285 -10.36 0.16 -23.26
C VAL A 285 -9.67 1.52 -23.17
N GLU A 286 -9.30 1.98 -21.98
CA GLU A 286 -8.62 3.26 -21.76
C GLU A 286 -7.30 3.35 -22.55
N HIS A 287 -6.55 2.26 -22.59
CA HIS A 287 -5.25 2.18 -23.26
C HIS A 287 -5.31 1.62 -24.70
N GLY A 288 -6.51 1.43 -25.24
CA GLY A 288 -6.71 1.02 -26.65
C GLY A 288 -6.33 -0.42 -26.97
N ILE A 289 -6.18 -1.28 -25.96
CA ILE A 289 -5.94 -2.72 -26.12
C ILE A 289 -7.24 -3.43 -26.44
N LEU A 290 -8.32 -3.06 -25.74
CA LEU A 290 -9.68 -3.42 -26.08
C LEU A 290 -10.34 -2.27 -26.83
N SER A 291 -11.12 -2.60 -27.85
CA SER A 291 -11.95 -1.62 -28.53
C SER A 291 -13.40 -1.72 -28.05
N LYS A 292 -14.04 -0.56 -27.88
CA LYS A 292 -15.44 -0.45 -27.49
C LYS A 292 -16.21 0.31 -28.56
N ALA A 293 -17.19 -0.36 -29.19
CA ALA A 293 -18.08 0.25 -30.16
C ALA A 293 -19.53 0.09 -29.69
N GLY A 294 -20.13 1.19 -29.25
CA GLY A 294 -21.44 1.16 -28.57
C GLY A 294 -21.38 0.28 -27.30
N SER A 295 -22.19 -0.78 -27.28
CA SER A 295 -22.19 -1.76 -26.19
C SER A 295 -21.23 -2.94 -26.40
N TRP A 296 -20.58 -3.06 -27.55
CA TRP A 296 -19.73 -4.19 -27.87
C TRP A 296 -18.27 -3.94 -27.51
N TYR A 297 -17.66 -4.94 -26.86
CA TYR A 297 -16.23 -5.03 -26.58
C TYR A 297 -15.58 -5.99 -27.55
N SER A 298 -14.41 -5.64 -28.07
CA SER A 298 -13.67 -6.45 -29.03
C SER A 298 -12.17 -6.43 -28.71
N TYR A 299 -11.48 -7.51 -29.07
CA TYR A 299 -10.04 -7.66 -28.95
C TYR A 299 -9.46 -8.21 -30.26
N ASP A 300 -8.41 -7.60 -30.78
CA ASP A 300 -7.77 -7.95 -32.06
C ASP A 300 -8.78 -8.15 -33.21
N GLY A 301 -9.80 -7.28 -33.31
CA GLY A 301 -10.85 -7.33 -34.31
C GLY A 301 -11.98 -8.34 -34.05
N ASN A 302 -11.84 -9.22 -33.07
CA ASN A 302 -12.83 -10.21 -32.67
C ASN A 302 -13.76 -9.67 -31.59
N LYS A 303 -15.07 -9.86 -31.75
CA LYS A 303 -16.06 -9.50 -30.76
C LYS A 303 -15.91 -10.42 -29.54
N LEU A 304 -15.72 -9.84 -28.33
CA LEU A 304 -15.69 -10.56 -27.07
C LEU A 304 -17.10 -10.75 -26.47
N ALA A 305 -17.75 -9.62 -26.20
CA ALA A 305 -19.06 -9.62 -25.57
C ALA A 305 -19.80 -8.30 -25.73
N GLN A 306 -21.10 -8.34 -25.47
CA GLN A 306 -21.94 -7.17 -25.29
C GLN A 306 -22.02 -6.79 -23.84
N GLY A 307 -21.74 -5.54 -23.51
CA GLY A 307 -21.70 -5.02 -22.14
C GLY A 307 -20.40 -5.32 -21.38
N ARG A 308 -20.13 -4.49 -20.37
CA ARG A 308 -18.93 -4.60 -19.51
C ARG A 308 -18.91 -5.93 -18.75
N ASP A 309 -20.04 -6.33 -18.19
CA ASP A 309 -20.13 -7.55 -17.39
C ASP A 309 -19.97 -8.82 -18.27
N GLY A 310 -20.47 -8.77 -19.52
CA GLY A 310 -20.21 -9.82 -20.49
C GLY A 310 -18.73 -9.95 -20.82
N ALA A 311 -18.02 -8.83 -21.01
CA ALA A 311 -16.57 -8.82 -21.25
C ALA A 311 -15.80 -9.34 -20.03
N LYS A 312 -16.16 -8.94 -18.80
CA LYS A 312 -15.59 -9.47 -17.56
C LYS A 312 -15.73 -11.00 -17.51
N LYS A 313 -16.92 -11.51 -17.77
CA LYS A 313 -17.18 -12.95 -17.73
C LYS A 313 -16.32 -13.71 -18.75
N VAL A 314 -16.19 -13.19 -19.98
CA VAL A 314 -15.31 -13.81 -20.99
C VAL A 314 -13.86 -13.88 -20.50
N LEU A 315 -13.35 -12.83 -19.83
CA LEU A 315 -11.98 -12.85 -19.29
C LEU A 315 -11.83 -13.77 -18.08
N MET A 316 -12.86 -13.91 -17.24
CA MET A 316 -12.86 -14.87 -16.13
C MET A 316 -12.87 -16.32 -16.63
N ASP A 317 -13.63 -16.59 -17.69
CA ASP A 317 -13.75 -17.94 -18.28
C ASP A 317 -12.52 -18.30 -19.15
N ASN A 318 -11.69 -17.33 -19.54
CA ASN A 318 -10.52 -17.50 -20.41
C ASN A 318 -9.25 -16.87 -19.78
N PRO A 319 -8.58 -17.55 -18.82
CA PRO A 319 -7.39 -17.03 -18.15
C PRO A 319 -6.22 -16.71 -19.10
N GLU A 320 -6.05 -17.48 -20.18
CA GLU A 320 -4.99 -17.24 -21.17
C GLU A 320 -5.20 -15.88 -21.87
N LEU A 321 -6.43 -15.60 -22.31
CA LEU A 321 -6.80 -14.33 -22.91
C LEU A 321 -6.62 -13.17 -21.92
N ALA A 322 -7.02 -13.36 -20.68
CA ALA A 322 -6.84 -12.36 -19.62
C ALA A 322 -5.36 -12.05 -19.41
N SER A 323 -4.50 -13.07 -19.36
CA SER A 323 -3.04 -12.90 -19.22
C SER A 323 -2.42 -12.18 -20.42
N GLU A 324 -2.83 -12.50 -21.63
CA GLU A 324 -2.35 -11.84 -22.85
C GLU A 324 -2.72 -10.34 -22.86
N ILE A 325 -3.97 -10.01 -22.53
CA ILE A 325 -4.44 -8.62 -22.42
C ILE A 325 -3.66 -7.88 -21.34
N GLU A 326 -3.42 -8.52 -20.20
CA GLU A 326 -2.66 -7.93 -19.11
C GLU A 326 -1.22 -7.64 -19.50
N GLU A 327 -0.53 -8.56 -20.17
CA GLU A 327 0.84 -8.35 -20.66
C GLU A 327 0.92 -7.15 -21.61
N LYS A 328 -0.03 -7.06 -22.54
CA LYS A 328 -0.12 -5.92 -23.47
C LYS A 328 -0.41 -4.61 -22.73
N LEU A 329 -1.29 -4.66 -21.72
CA LEU A 329 -1.60 -3.52 -20.86
C LEU A 329 -0.38 -3.05 -20.08
N MET A 330 0.33 -3.97 -19.43
CA MET A 330 1.54 -3.66 -18.69
C MET A 330 2.66 -3.10 -19.56
N ALA A 331 2.77 -3.58 -20.81
CA ALA A 331 3.71 -3.03 -21.79
C ALA A 331 3.33 -1.60 -22.23
N ALA A 332 2.04 -1.30 -22.35
CA ALA A 332 1.54 0.04 -22.69
C ALA A 332 1.74 1.04 -21.53
N LEU A 333 1.58 0.58 -20.28
CA LEU A 333 1.69 1.39 -19.07
C LEU A 333 3.13 1.71 -18.66
N LYS A 334 4.12 0.96 -19.17
CA LYS A 334 5.56 1.22 -18.94
C LYS A 334 6.15 2.29 -19.88
N LYS A 335 5.40 2.72 -20.87
CA LYS A 335 5.78 3.82 -21.79
C LYS A 335 5.34 5.17 -21.26
#